data_02388587ce551c3f4f63d525b622d6ca
#
_entry.id   02388587ce551c3f4f63d525b622d6ca
#
_cell.length_a   1.000
_cell.length_b   1.000
_cell.length_c   1.000
_cell.angle_alpha   90.00
_cell.angle_beta   90.00
_cell.angle_gamma   90.00
#
_symmetry.space_group_name_H-M   'P 1'
#
loop_
_entity.id
_entity.type
_entity.pdbx_description
1 polymer ?
#
loop_
_entity_poly.entity_id
_entity_poly.type
_entity_poly.pdbx_seq_one_letter_code
_entity_poly.pdbx_strand_id
1 'polypeptide(L)'
;MALTELKGQTGGTQRVVIERGPVRVFAEALGDTDDVYQQDEAPVPPTFPFVMSYWGSFGTGGAAGLPIERLRGPGRAILHGEQAFEYHRWPEVGDVLEGTTTITDVYEKERSNGGKLEFYVTETAWRDATTQDPVVTAIFTLVINVRPPQPS
;
A
#
# COMPACT_ATOMS: atom_id res chain seq x y z
N MET A 1 -2.85 22.31 2.56
CA MET A 1 -1.38 22.27 2.44
C MET A 1 -0.93 20.87 2.77
N ALA A 2 -0.06 20.32 1.96
CA ALA A 2 0.48 18.99 2.18
C ALA A 2 1.27 18.92 3.50
N LEU A 3 1.19 17.78 4.19
CA LEU A 3 1.90 17.56 5.47
C LEU A 3 3.35 17.14 5.18
N THR A 4 4.16 18.09 4.72
CA THR A 4 5.55 17.84 4.29
C THR A 4 6.46 17.34 5.41
N GLU A 5 6.10 17.60 6.66
CA GLU A 5 6.78 17.10 7.85
C GLU A 5 6.69 15.57 8.03
N LEU A 6 5.80 14.93 7.28
CA LEU A 6 5.69 13.47 7.27
C LEU A 6 6.80 12.80 6.46
N LYS A 7 7.45 13.53 5.54
CA LYS A 7 8.53 12.96 4.71
C LYS A 7 9.67 12.44 5.56
N GLY A 8 10.10 11.22 5.28
CA GLY A 8 11.14 10.52 6.02
C GLY A 8 10.65 9.77 7.27
N GLN A 9 9.38 9.91 7.64
CA GLN A 9 8.85 9.16 8.77
C GLN A 9 8.69 7.69 8.40
N THR A 10 9.08 6.82 9.33
CA THR A 10 8.99 5.37 9.20
C THR A 10 8.00 4.85 10.23
N GLY A 11 7.09 4.01 9.78
CA GLY A 11 6.11 3.33 10.64
C GLY A 11 6.69 2.12 11.36
N GLY A 12 5.86 1.48 12.17
CA GLY A 12 6.19 0.21 12.81
C GLY A 12 6.31 -0.93 11.79
N THR A 13 6.99 -1.99 12.21
CA THR A 13 7.08 -3.22 11.42
C THR A 13 5.80 -4.01 11.52
N GLN A 14 5.27 -4.44 10.38
CA GLN A 14 4.13 -5.35 10.26
C GLN A 14 4.63 -6.75 9.93
N ARG A 15 3.94 -7.77 10.43
CA ARG A 15 4.24 -9.17 10.12
C ARG A 15 3.04 -9.80 9.42
N VAL A 16 3.27 -10.50 8.33
CA VAL A 16 2.26 -11.20 7.56
C VAL A 16 2.72 -12.61 7.22
N VAL A 17 1.79 -13.54 7.25
CA VAL A 17 1.97 -14.89 6.67
C VAL A 17 1.20 -14.92 5.38
N ILE A 18 1.85 -15.33 4.29
CA ILE A 18 1.17 -15.54 3.01
C ILE A 18 0.46 -16.87 3.07
N GLU A 19 -0.85 -16.82 3.27
CA GLU A 19 -1.69 -18.01 3.41
C GLU A 19 -2.42 -18.32 2.11
N ARG A 20 -2.61 -19.59 1.83
CA ARG A 20 -3.30 -20.10 0.63
C ARG A 20 -4.72 -19.55 0.46
N GLY A 21 -5.48 -19.42 1.55
CA GLY A 21 -6.87 -18.92 1.52
C GLY A 21 -6.95 -17.49 0.96
N PRO A 22 -6.26 -16.52 1.55
CA PRO A 22 -6.15 -15.16 1.03
C PRO A 22 -5.66 -15.08 -0.41
N VAL A 23 -4.66 -15.86 -0.80
CA VAL A 23 -4.14 -15.91 -2.18
C VAL A 23 -5.24 -16.33 -3.15
N ARG A 24 -5.98 -17.40 -2.83
CA ARG A 24 -7.10 -17.88 -3.65
C ARG A 24 -8.20 -16.84 -3.80
N VAL A 25 -8.65 -16.26 -2.68
CA VAL A 25 -9.71 -15.23 -2.68
C VAL A 25 -9.28 -14.00 -3.49
N PHE A 26 -7.99 -13.64 -3.41
CA PHE A 26 -7.47 -12.51 -4.18
C PHE A 26 -7.45 -12.81 -5.69
N ALA A 27 -7.02 -14.01 -6.11
CA ALA A 27 -7.08 -14.44 -7.50
C ALA A 27 -8.53 -14.43 -8.04
N GLU A 28 -9.48 -14.97 -7.27
CA GLU A 28 -10.91 -14.91 -7.62
C GLU A 28 -11.41 -13.47 -7.78
N ALA A 29 -11.00 -12.56 -6.88
CA ALA A 29 -11.37 -11.14 -6.96
C ALA A 29 -10.81 -10.44 -8.20
N LEU A 30 -9.67 -10.90 -8.73
CA LEU A 30 -9.11 -10.44 -10.00
C LEU A 30 -9.80 -11.06 -11.22
N GLY A 31 -10.71 -12.02 -11.04
CA GLY A 31 -11.34 -12.78 -12.10
C GLY A 31 -10.44 -13.88 -12.68
N ASP A 32 -9.33 -14.20 -11.99
CA ASP A 32 -8.45 -15.28 -12.39
C ASP A 32 -8.97 -16.60 -11.81
N THR A 33 -9.48 -17.44 -12.70
CA THR A 33 -10.10 -18.73 -12.37
C THR A 33 -9.23 -19.93 -12.72
N ASP A 34 -7.94 -19.72 -12.93
CA ASP A 34 -7.00 -20.79 -13.25
C ASP A 34 -6.91 -21.80 -12.09
N ASP A 35 -6.96 -23.08 -12.45
CA ASP A 35 -6.90 -24.19 -11.48
C ASP A 35 -5.61 -24.20 -10.64
N VAL A 36 -4.56 -23.52 -11.09
CA VAL A 36 -3.31 -23.37 -10.34
C VAL A 36 -3.54 -22.74 -8.97
N TYR A 37 -4.51 -21.84 -8.83
CA TYR A 37 -4.85 -21.21 -7.56
C TYR A 37 -5.63 -22.11 -6.60
N GLN A 38 -6.08 -23.28 -7.06
CA GLN A 38 -6.74 -24.30 -6.23
C GLN A 38 -5.73 -25.25 -5.57
N GLN A 39 -4.47 -25.23 -5.99
CA GLN A 39 -3.42 -26.10 -5.49
C GLN A 39 -2.86 -25.61 -4.16
N ASP A 40 -2.19 -26.50 -3.42
CA ASP A 40 -1.58 -26.17 -2.12
C ASP A 40 -0.42 -25.20 -2.27
N GLU A 41 0.35 -25.34 -3.34
CA GLU A 41 1.47 -24.48 -3.71
C GLU A 41 1.06 -23.48 -4.80
N ALA A 42 -0.09 -22.84 -4.61
CA ALA A 42 -0.58 -21.84 -5.55
C ALA A 42 0.42 -20.67 -5.68
N PRO A 43 0.66 -20.16 -6.90
CA PRO A 43 1.48 -18.96 -7.07
C PRO A 43 0.79 -17.74 -6.43
N VAL A 44 1.59 -16.81 -5.94
CA VAL A 44 1.07 -15.55 -5.41
C VAL A 44 0.83 -14.59 -6.57
N PRO A 45 -0.39 -14.04 -6.75
CA PRO A 45 -0.67 -13.10 -7.82
C PRO A 45 0.23 -11.86 -7.75
N PRO A 46 0.64 -11.28 -8.91
CA PRO A 46 1.61 -10.19 -8.96
C PRO A 46 1.25 -8.94 -8.16
N THR A 47 -0.04 -8.71 -7.91
CA THR A 47 -0.51 -7.54 -7.18
C THR A 47 -0.92 -7.85 -5.74
N PHE A 48 -0.76 -9.09 -5.30
CA PHE A 48 -1.07 -9.51 -3.93
C PHE A 48 -0.34 -8.71 -2.84
N PRO A 49 0.90 -8.22 -3.04
CA PRO A 49 1.55 -7.37 -2.03
C PRO A 49 0.78 -6.11 -1.64
N PHE A 50 -0.13 -5.63 -2.48
CA PHE A 50 -1.04 -4.55 -2.14
C PHE A 50 -1.90 -4.85 -0.90
N VAL A 51 -2.38 -6.09 -0.77
CA VAL A 51 -3.26 -6.49 0.34
C VAL A 51 -2.51 -7.01 1.58
N MET A 52 -1.20 -7.25 1.49
CA MET A 52 -0.44 -7.81 2.62
C MET A 52 -0.51 -6.93 3.87
N SER A 53 -0.45 -5.61 3.71
CA SER A 53 -0.58 -4.66 4.83
C SER A 53 -1.97 -4.70 5.51
N TYR A 54 -3.00 -5.18 4.83
CA TYR A 54 -4.32 -5.36 5.42
C TYR A 54 -4.43 -6.69 6.17
N TRP A 55 -3.72 -7.73 5.72
CA TRP A 55 -3.74 -9.05 6.36
C TRP A 55 -2.83 -9.16 7.59
N GLY A 56 -1.70 -8.45 7.58
CA GLY A 56 -0.70 -8.51 8.65
C GLY A 56 -1.11 -7.84 9.95
N SER A 57 -2.01 -6.89 9.90
CA SER A 57 -2.46 -6.12 11.06
C SER A 57 -3.94 -5.80 10.94
N PHE A 58 -4.77 -6.76 11.31
CA PHE A 58 -6.23 -6.58 11.33
C PHE A 58 -6.59 -5.32 12.13
N GLY A 59 -7.01 -4.28 11.43
CA GLY A 59 -7.53 -3.05 12.01
C GLY A 59 -6.54 -1.91 12.29
N THR A 60 -5.23 -2.08 12.08
CA THR A 60 -4.23 -1.02 12.33
C THR A 60 -3.46 -0.58 11.07
N GLY A 61 -3.55 -1.32 9.98
CA GLY A 61 -2.78 -1.11 8.76
C GLY A 61 -3.55 -0.42 7.64
N GLY A 62 -4.17 0.71 7.91
CA GLY A 62 -4.75 1.51 6.84
C GLY A 62 -3.68 2.29 6.08
N ALA A 63 -3.77 2.30 4.74
CA ALA A 63 -3.07 3.21 3.85
C ALA A 63 -1.55 3.36 4.09
N ALA A 64 -0.85 2.24 4.19
CA ALA A 64 0.61 2.21 4.20
C ALA A 64 1.26 3.17 5.22
N GLY A 65 0.79 3.15 6.47
CA GLY A 65 1.38 3.96 7.55
C GLY A 65 1.07 5.47 7.50
N LEU A 66 0.26 5.92 6.56
CA LEU A 66 -0.16 7.32 6.48
C LEU A 66 -1.22 7.64 7.55
N PRO A 67 -1.16 8.82 8.19
CA PRO A 67 -2.13 9.25 9.18
C PRO A 67 -3.44 9.73 8.50
N ILE A 68 -4.22 8.80 7.98
CA ILE A 68 -5.42 9.06 7.16
C ILE A 68 -6.38 10.05 7.81
N GLU A 69 -6.53 10.00 9.14
CA GLU A 69 -7.42 10.92 9.86
C GLU A 69 -6.96 12.40 9.74
N ARG A 70 -5.64 12.65 9.62
CA ARG A 70 -5.11 13.99 9.37
C ARG A 70 -5.29 14.43 7.91
N LEU A 71 -5.42 13.49 7.00
CA LEU A 71 -5.56 13.75 5.56
C LEU A 71 -7.01 13.94 5.13
N ARG A 72 -7.96 13.48 5.94
CA ARG A 72 -9.40 13.66 5.70
C ARG A 72 -9.87 15.05 6.09
N GLY A 73 -10.99 15.47 5.52
CA GLY A 73 -11.65 16.72 5.87
C GLY A 73 -12.65 17.18 4.81
N PRO A 74 -13.43 18.22 5.10
CA PRO A 74 -14.35 18.80 4.12
C PRO A 74 -13.61 19.24 2.86
N GLY A 75 -14.17 18.92 1.69
CA GLY A 75 -13.55 19.28 0.41
C GLY A 75 -12.31 18.48 0.03
N ARG A 76 -11.98 17.43 0.76
CA ARG A 76 -10.82 16.56 0.51
C ARG A 76 -11.28 15.16 0.12
N ALA A 77 -10.87 14.68 -1.04
CA ALA A 77 -11.13 13.31 -1.50
C ALA A 77 -9.83 12.53 -1.55
N ILE A 78 -9.84 11.33 -0.95
CA ILE A 78 -8.69 10.42 -0.94
C ILE A 78 -8.78 9.53 -2.18
N LEU A 79 -7.70 9.45 -2.92
CA LEU A 79 -7.60 8.66 -4.14
C LEU A 79 -6.36 7.76 -4.07
N HIS A 80 -6.47 6.55 -4.62
CA HIS A 80 -5.33 5.72 -4.96
C HIS A 80 -4.73 6.25 -6.26
N GLY A 81 -3.55 6.84 -6.19
CA GLY A 81 -2.91 7.47 -7.36
C GLY A 81 -2.10 6.49 -8.18
N GLU A 82 -1.16 5.78 -7.52
CA GLU A 82 -0.23 4.89 -8.19
C GLU A 82 0.18 3.74 -7.26
N GLN A 83 0.46 2.60 -7.86
CA GLN A 83 1.00 1.43 -7.18
C GLN A 83 2.08 0.79 -8.06
N ALA A 84 3.26 0.54 -7.47
CA ALA A 84 4.33 -0.19 -8.11
C ALA A 84 4.90 -1.25 -7.17
N PHE A 85 5.47 -2.30 -7.74
CA PHE A 85 6.13 -3.37 -7.00
C PHE A 85 7.49 -3.66 -7.65
N GLU A 86 8.53 -3.71 -6.82
CA GLU A 86 9.86 -4.16 -7.20
C GLU A 86 10.11 -5.51 -6.51
N TYR A 87 10.18 -6.58 -7.29
CA TYR A 87 10.40 -7.92 -6.78
C TYR A 87 11.90 -8.23 -6.72
N HIS A 88 12.36 -8.64 -5.54
CA HIS A 88 13.72 -9.14 -5.32
C HIS A 88 13.75 -10.66 -5.38
N ARG A 89 12.70 -11.32 -4.92
CA ARG A 89 12.31 -12.68 -5.23
C ARG A 89 10.78 -12.77 -5.29
N TRP A 90 10.26 -13.82 -5.92
CA TRP A 90 8.81 -14.03 -5.91
C TRP A 90 8.35 -14.49 -4.52
N PRO A 91 7.30 -13.90 -3.95
CA PRO A 91 6.72 -14.40 -2.70
C PRO A 91 5.97 -15.71 -2.95
N GLU A 92 5.96 -16.58 -1.94
CA GLU A 92 5.34 -17.88 -1.99
C GLU A 92 4.35 -18.07 -0.84
N VAL A 93 3.36 -18.97 -1.03
CA VAL A 93 2.48 -19.40 0.07
C VAL A 93 3.33 -20.08 1.14
N GLY A 94 3.15 -19.66 2.39
CA GLY A 94 3.97 -20.09 3.52
C GLY A 94 5.05 -19.11 3.94
N ASP A 95 5.39 -18.13 3.10
CA ASP A 95 6.32 -17.07 3.48
C ASP A 95 5.80 -16.30 4.70
N VAL A 96 6.71 -16.03 5.62
CA VAL A 96 6.49 -15.12 6.75
C VAL A 96 7.31 -13.86 6.48
N LEU A 97 6.64 -12.76 6.24
CA LEU A 97 7.27 -11.50 5.84
C LEU A 97 7.10 -10.43 6.91
N GLU A 98 8.09 -9.58 7.03
CA GLU A 98 8.06 -8.36 7.82
C GLU A 98 8.16 -7.16 6.90
N GLY A 99 7.22 -6.22 7.03
CA GLY A 99 7.14 -5.01 6.22
C GLY A 99 7.30 -3.76 7.06
N THR A 100 8.19 -2.88 6.63
CA THR A 100 8.36 -1.56 7.25
C THR A 100 8.08 -0.50 6.20
N THR A 101 7.20 0.44 6.52
CA THR A 101 6.77 1.50 5.60
C THR A 101 7.44 2.81 5.94
N THR A 102 8.00 3.47 4.95
CA THR A 102 8.57 4.82 5.04
C THR A 102 7.82 5.77 4.10
N ILE A 103 7.52 6.97 4.54
CA ILE A 103 6.99 8.05 3.69
C ILE A 103 8.17 8.69 2.97
N THR A 104 8.35 8.35 1.69
CA THR A 104 9.53 8.74 0.92
C THR A 104 9.41 10.12 0.30
N ASP A 105 8.19 10.54 -0.05
CA ASP A 105 7.96 11.89 -0.57
C ASP A 105 6.59 12.44 -0.21
N VAL A 106 6.52 13.76 -0.10
CA VAL A 106 5.28 14.52 0.08
C VAL A 106 5.39 15.81 -0.71
N TYR A 107 4.48 16.04 -1.66
CA TYR A 107 4.47 17.24 -2.49
C TYR A 107 3.04 17.62 -2.91
N GLU A 108 2.88 18.84 -3.43
CA GLU A 108 1.59 19.30 -3.93
C GLU A 108 1.71 19.88 -5.35
N LYS A 109 0.60 19.84 -6.08
CA LYS A 109 0.44 20.46 -7.39
C LYS A 109 -0.85 21.27 -7.41
N GLU A 110 -0.75 22.50 -7.87
CA GLU A 110 -1.93 23.34 -8.10
C GLU A 110 -2.67 22.92 -9.36
N ARG A 111 -3.98 23.08 -9.35
CA ARG A 111 -4.85 22.82 -10.48
C ARG A 111 -5.35 24.14 -11.06
N SER A 112 -5.61 24.17 -12.37
CA SER A 112 -6.12 25.34 -13.09
C SER A 112 -7.44 25.89 -12.55
N ASN A 113 -8.22 25.07 -11.84
CA ASN A 113 -9.48 25.47 -11.23
C ASN A 113 -9.34 26.03 -9.80
N GLY A 114 -8.12 26.29 -9.34
CA GLY A 114 -7.83 26.78 -7.98
C GLY A 114 -7.82 25.71 -6.89
N GLY A 115 -8.06 24.44 -7.23
CA GLY A 115 -7.87 23.32 -6.31
C GLY A 115 -6.44 22.83 -6.29
N LYS A 116 -6.15 21.85 -5.42
CA LYS A 116 -4.82 21.26 -5.26
C LYS A 116 -4.88 19.74 -5.28
N LEU A 117 -3.79 19.11 -5.68
CA LEU A 117 -3.52 17.71 -5.45
C LEU A 117 -2.32 17.59 -4.52
N GLU A 118 -2.49 16.90 -3.41
CA GLU A 118 -1.41 16.56 -2.50
C GLU A 118 -1.04 15.09 -2.72
N PHE A 119 0.25 14.81 -2.81
CA PHE A 119 0.79 13.48 -3.07
C PHE A 119 1.59 13.02 -1.87
N TYR A 120 1.31 11.80 -1.43
CA TYR A 120 2.01 11.13 -0.34
C TYR A 120 2.53 9.80 -0.88
N VAL A 121 3.84 9.73 -1.06
CA VAL A 121 4.51 8.53 -1.58
C VAL A 121 5.05 7.72 -0.41
N THR A 122 4.70 6.44 -0.38
CA THR A 122 5.20 5.52 0.64
C THR A 122 5.90 4.35 -0.03
N GLU A 123 6.89 3.82 0.66
CA GLU A 123 7.60 2.61 0.29
C GLU A 123 7.54 1.61 1.44
N THR A 124 7.04 0.41 1.16
CA THR A 124 7.02 -0.69 2.13
C THR A 124 8.02 -1.75 1.69
N ALA A 125 9.09 -1.89 2.45
CA ALA A 125 10.10 -2.92 2.24
C ALA A 125 9.66 -4.21 2.97
N TRP A 126 9.27 -5.22 2.21
CA TRP A 126 8.94 -6.55 2.71
C TRP A 126 10.15 -7.46 2.64
N ARG A 127 10.49 -8.06 3.78
CA ARG A 127 11.63 -8.95 3.95
C ARG A 127 11.18 -10.28 4.55
N ASP A 128 11.91 -11.33 4.26
CA ASP A 128 11.75 -12.60 4.96
C ASP A 128 11.98 -12.40 6.47
N ALA A 129 11.05 -12.87 7.29
CA ALA A 129 11.11 -12.63 8.75
C ALA A 129 12.27 -13.36 9.43
N THR A 130 12.84 -14.39 8.81
CA THR A 130 13.92 -15.21 9.35
C THR A 130 15.28 -14.77 8.83
N THR A 131 15.42 -14.67 7.51
CA THR A 131 16.71 -14.36 6.85
C THR A 131 16.97 -12.87 6.70
N GLN A 132 15.90 -12.05 6.77
CA GLN A 132 15.92 -10.61 6.46
C GLN A 132 16.28 -10.29 5.01
N ASP A 133 16.28 -11.27 4.13
CA ASP A 133 16.45 -11.05 2.69
C ASP A 133 15.27 -10.25 2.12
N PRO A 134 15.52 -9.32 1.20
CA PRO A 134 14.45 -8.55 0.56
C PRO A 134 13.60 -9.46 -0.33
N VAL A 135 12.28 -9.31 -0.26
CA VAL A 135 11.32 -10.07 -1.07
C VAL A 135 10.63 -9.16 -2.07
N VAL A 136 9.96 -8.13 -1.61
CA VAL A 136 9.30 -7.16 -2.47
C VAL A 136 9.28 -5.77 -1.83
N THR A 137 9.50 -4.76 -2.64
CA THR A 137 9.29 -3.36 -2.27
C THR A 137 8.01 -2.87 -2.92
N ALA A 138 7.03 -2.47 -2.11
CA ALA A 138 5.76 -1.91 -2.58
C ALA A 138 5.80 -0.39 -2.49
N ILE A 139 5.61 0.30 -3.61
CA ILE A 139 5.58 1.77 -3.69
C ILE A 139 4.13 2.18 -3.93
N PHE A 140 3.61 3.03 -3.07
CA PHE A 140 2.23 3.49 -3.12
C PHE A 140 2.16 5.02 -3.10
N THR A 141 1.36 5.61 -3.97
CA THR A 141 1.08 7.04 -3.99
C THR A 141 -0.38 7.29 -3.64
N LEU A 142 -0.61 7.84 -2.47
CA LEU A 142 -1.90 8.40 -2.08
C LEU A 142 -2.04 9.81 -2.63
N VAL A 143 -3.19 10.13 -3.20
CA VAL A 143 -3.48 11.48 -3.69
C VAL A 143 -4.67 12.05 -2.94
N ILE A 144 -4.52 13.25 -2.40
CA ILE A 144 -5.62 14.02 -1.83
C ILE A 144 -6.04 15.09 -2.83
N ASN A 145 -7.25 14.96 -3.34
CA ASN A 145 -7.86 16.00 -4.17
C ASN A 145 -8.54 17.03 -3.27
N VAL A 146 -7.95 18.21 -3.19
CA VAL A 146 -8.46 19.34 -2.40
C VAL A 146 -9.26 20.25 -3.33
N ARG A 147 -10.55 20.39 -3.07
CA ARG A 147 -11.44 21.29 -3.83
C ARG A 147 -11.07 22.75 -3.60
N PRO A 148 -11.25 23.62 -4.60
CA PRO A 148 -11.13 25.06 -4.39
C PRO A 148 -12.13 25.55 -3.33
N PRO A 149 -11.83 26.66 -2.63
CA PRO A 149 -12.81 27.30 -1.75
C PRO A 149 -14.08 27.61 -2.53
N GLN A 150 -15.25 27.31 -1.94
CA GLN A 150 -16.51 27.73 -2.55
C GLN A 150 -16.65 29.24 -2.35
N PRO A 151 -17.06 30.00 -3.39
CA PRO A 151 -17.38 31.40 -3.20
C PRO A 151 -18.55 31.48 -2.20
N SER A 152 -18.37 32.34 -1.23
CA SER A 152 -19.40 32.72 -0.23
C SER A 152 -20.56 33.46 -0.87
#